data_c20a846979eea2673465a60f9dc56827
#
_entry.id   c20a846979eea2673465a60f9dc56827
#
_cell.length_a   1.000
_cell.length_b   1.000
_cell.length_c   1.000
_cell.angle_alpha   90.00
_cell.angle_beta   90.00
_cell.angle_gamma   90.00
#
_symmetry.space_group_name_H-M   'P 1'
#
loop_
_entity.id
_entity.type
_entity.pdbx_description
1 polymer ?
#
loop_
_entity_poly.entity_id
_entity_poly.type
_entity_poly.pdbx_seq_one_letter_code
_entity_poly.pdbx_strand_id
1 'polypeptide(L)'
;TRVMNITDVGHLSSDADTGEAKMLKGAKREHKTVMEIAQFYTDAFFADCEKLHIKRPDVVEPATHCISEFIHMIEVLLEKGYAYRAGDNVYFDTSKVKDYYVLTGHNEEELMVGVRDDVEEDANKRNKSDFVLWFTKSKFENQELKWESPWGLGYPGWHIECSCIAAKYLGEHLDLHCGGVDNIFPHHTNEIAQSEAYFGHP
;
A
#
# COMPACT_ATOMS: atom_id res chain seq x y z
N THR A 1 5.32 -2.40 21.71
CA THR A 1 4.38 -1.46 21.07
C THR A 1 3.62 -2.18 19.97
N ARG A 2 2.31 -2.02 19.92
CA ARG A 2 1.46 -2.53 18.84
C ARG A 2 0.88 -1.37 18.05
N VAL A 3 1.13 -1.38 16.76
CA VAL A 3 0.65 -0.37 15.80
C VAL A 3 -0.38 -1.01 14.87
N MET A 4 -1.42 -0.29 14.53
CA MET A 4 -2.39 -0.67 13.52
C MET A 4 -2.64 0.53 12.62
N ASN A 5 -2.55 0.34 11.32
CA ASN A 5 -2.95 1.35 10.34
C ASN A 5 -4.47 1.30 10.08
N ILE A 6 -5.02 2.41 9.66
CA ILE A 6 -6.35 2.49 9.03
C ILE A 6 -6.13 2.89 7.58
N THR A 7 -6.54 2.02 6.67
CA THR A 7 -6.43 2.21 5.22
C THR A 7 -7.56 3.11 4.72
N ASP A 8 -7.48 4.40 4.99
CA ASP A 8 -8.51 5.41 4.70
C ASP A 8 -8.26 6.22 3.41
N VAL A 9 -7.18 5.95 2.69
CA VAL A 9 -6.88 6.58 1.39
C VAL A 9 -7.87 6.13 0.30
N GLY A 10 -8.43 4.94 0.43
CA GLY A 10 -9.39 4.40 -0.52
C GLY A 10 -8.74 3.69 -1.69
N HIS A 11 -8.27 2.47 -1.44
CA HIS A 11 -7.67 1.63 -2.47
C HIS A 11 -8.68 1.03 -3.43
N LEU A 12 -8.18 0.65 -4.60
CA LEU A 12 -8.94 -0.01 -5.64
C LEU A 12 -9.52 -1.36 -5.17
N SER A 13 -10.52 -1.85 -5.86
CA SER A 13 -11.23 -3.08 -5.47
C SER A 13 -10.45 -4.36 -5.76
N SER A 14 -9.29 -4.27 -6.42
CA SER A 14 -8.41 -5.42 -6.68
C SER A 14 -6.97 -5.11 -6.25
N ASP A 15 -6.26 -6.14 -5.82
CA ASP A 15 -4.84 -6.06 -5.45
C ASP A 15 -3.92 -5.81 -6.67
N ALA A 16 -4.48 -5.86 -7.87
CA ALA A 16 -3.81 -5.64 -9.15
C ALA A 16 -3.94 -4.19 -9.66
N ASP A 17 -4.17 -3.22 -8.78
CA ASP A 17 -4.34 -1.81 -9.13
C ASP A 17 -5.48 -1.56 -10.15
N THR A 18 -6.50 -2.42 -10.17
CA THR A 18 -7.65 -2.33 -11.05
C THR A 18 -8.97 -2.29 -10.27
N GLY A 19 -9.99 -1.62 -10.78
CA GLY A 19 -11.31 -1.55 -10.16
C GLY A 19 -11.66 -0.18 -9.55
N GLU A 20 -12.94 0.01 -9.17
CA GLU A 20 -13.41 1.23 -8.52
C GLU A 20 -12.96 1.27 -7.06
N ALA A 21 -12.61 2.45 -6.54
CA ALA A 21 -12.24 2.62 -5.14
C ALA A 21 -13.36 2.12 -4.21
N LYS A 22 -13.04 1.15 -3.35
CA LYS A 22 -14.01 0.53 -2.41
C LYS A 22 -14.71 1.56 -1.53
N MET A 23 -13.95 2.54 -1.04
CA MET A 23 -14.44 3.61 -0.18
C MET A 23 -15.43 4.53 -0.92
N LEU A 24 -15.12 4.89 -2.17
CA LEU A 24 -15.99 5.75 -2.98
C LEU A 24 -17.34 5.04 -3.28
N LYS A 25 -17.30 3.75 -3.56
CA LYS A 25 -18.52 2.94 -3.76
C LYS A 25 -19.38 2.92 -2.49
N GLY A 26 -18.76 2.75 -1.33
CA GLY A 26 -19.43 2.83 -0.03
C GLY A 26 -20.03 4.20 0.24
N ALA A 27 -19.26 5.26 0.01
CA ALA A 27 -19.68 6.64 0.19
C ALA A 27 -20.92 7.01 -0.65
N LYS A 28 -20.90 6.66 -1.93
CA LYS A 28 -22.05 6.86 -2.83
C LYS A 28 -23.30 6.10 -2.36
N ARG A 29 -23.15 4.84 -1.93
CA ARG A 29 -24.25 4.02 -1.44
C ARG A 29 -24.89 4.59 -0.18
N GLU A 30 -24.09 5.14 0.72
CA GLU A 30 -24.54 5.62 2.03
C GLU A 30 -24.75 7.13 2.09
N HIS A 31 -24.56 7.84 0.98
CA HIS A 31 -24.64 9.31 0.89
C HIS A 31 -23.75 10.04 1.91
N LYS A 32 -22.52 9.54 2.08
CA LYS A 32 -21.49 10.07 2.98
C LYS A 32 -20.23 10.42 2.20
N THR A 33 -19.35 11.21 2.79
CA THR A 33 -17.99 11.41 2.28
C THR A 33 -17.13 10.16 2.52
N VAL A 34 -16.03 10.03 1.80
CA VAL A 34 -15.06 8.93 2.00
C VAL A 34 -14.53 8.92 3.44
N MET A 35 -14.24 10.09 4.00
CA MET A 35 -13.75 10.21 5.38
C MET A 35 -14.78 9.83 6.43
N GLU A 36 -16.05 10.19 6.23
CA GLU A 36 -17.14 9.78 7.13
C GLU A 36 -17.35 8.25 7.10
N ILE A 37 -17.19 7.62 5.95
CA ILE A 37 -17.22 6.16 5.81
C ILE A 37 -16.03 5.52 6.55
N ALA A 38 -14.82 6.04 6.36
CA ALA A 38 -13.63 5.55 7.04
C ALA A 38 -13.79 5.61 8.56
N GLN A 39 -14.25 6.74 9.08
CA GLN A 39 -14.46 6.93 10.52
C GLN A 39 -15.55 6.00 11.06
N PHE A 40 -16.68 5.90 10.36
CA PHE A 40 -17.80 5.03 10.76
C PHE A 40 -17.36 3.57 10.92
N TYR A 41 -16.65 3.02 9.92
CA TYR A 41 -16.20 1.62 9.98
C TYR A 41 -15.04 1.42 10.95
N THR A 42 -14.19 2.42 11.16
CA THR A 42 -13.15 2.39 12.20
C THR A 42 -13.78 2.29 13.59
N ASP A 43 -14.79 3.09 13.86
CA ASP A 43 -15.51 3.07 15.15
C ASP A 43 -16.24 1.75 15.35
N ALA A 44 -16.93 1.24 14.33
CA ALA A 44 -17.61 -0.04 14.36
C ALA A 44 -16.63 -1.20 14.62
N PHE A 45 -15.48 -1.21 13.94
CA PHE A 45 -14.42 -2.21 14.14
C PHE A 45 -13.92 -2.24 15.58
N PHE A 46 -13.60 -1.07 16.15
CA PHE A 46 -13.12 -1.02 17.54
C PHE A 46 -14.21 -1.34 18.57
N ALA A 47 -15.47 -1.00 18.30
CA ALA A 47 -16.59 -1.40 19.14
C ALA A 47 -16.76 -2.93 19.15
N ASP A 48 -16.56 -3.60 18.01
CA ASP A 48 -16.61 -5.05 17.94
C ASP A 48 -15.38 -5.71 18.59
N CYS A 49 -14.19 -5.13 18.44
CA CYS A 49 -12.99 -5.56 19.15
C CYS A 49 -13.20 -5.52 20.68
N GLU A 50 -13.85 -4.48 21.21
CA GLU A 50 -14.14 -4.35 22.64
C GLU A 50 -15.07 -5.48 23.13
N LYS A 51 -16.13 -5.81 22.38
CA LYS A 51 -17.03 -6.93 22.67
C LYS A 51 -16.31 -8.28 22.72
N LEU A 52 -15.26 -8.43 21.90
CA LEU A 52 -14.42 -9.64 21.86
C LEU A 52 -13.24 -9.59 22.83
N HIS A 53 -13.14 -8.57 23.70
CA HIS A 53 -12.04 -8.34 24.60
C HIS A 53 -10.67 -8.27 23.92
N ILE A 54 -10.62 -7.80 22.67
CA ILE A 54 -9.38 -7.55 21.94
C ILE A 54 -8.82 -6.20 22.38
N LYS A 55 -7.62 -6.22 22.95
CA LYS A 55 -6.94 -5.00 23.42
C LYS A 55 -6.70 -4.04 22.24
N ARG A 56 -7.10 -2.77 22.40
CA ARG A 56 -6.80 -1.73 21.41
C ARG A 56 -5.29 -1.58 21.20
N PRO A 57 -4.80 -1.38 19.97
CA PRO A 57 -3.40 -1.06 19.70
C PRO A 57 -2.93 0.19 20.46
N ASP A 58 -1.63 0.25 20.77
CA ASP A 58 -1.03 1.42 21.43
C ASP A 58 -1.06 2.65 20.49
N VAL A 59 -0.93 2.40 19.17
CA VAL A 59 -1.08 3.40 18.11
C VAL A 59 -2.07 2.89 17.07
N VAL A 60 -3.01 3.76 16.68
CA VAL A 60 -3.90 3.57 15.54
C VAL A 60 -3.68 4.74 14.61
N GLU A 61 -3.11 4.50 13.42
CA GLU A 61 -2.71 5.57 12.50
C GLU A 61 -3.48 5.50 11.19
N PRO A 62 -4.30 6.50 10.87
CA PRO A 62 -4.89 6.66 9.54
C PRO A 62 -3.81 6.95 8.50
N ALA A 63 -3.84 6.26 7.37
CA ALA A 63 -2.86 6.44 6.30
C ALA A 63 -2.86 7.87 5.74
N THR A 64 -4.03 8.51 5.70
CA THR A 64 -4.15 9.93 5.27
C THR A 64 -3.35 10.92 6.13
N HIS A 65 -2.97 10.56 7.33
CA HIS A 65 -2.13 11.39 8.21
C HIS A 65 -0.62 11.27 7.91
N CYS A 66 -0.21 10.36 7.03
CA CYS A 66 1.19 10.04 6.77
C CYS A 66 1.64 10.36 5.33
N ILE A 67 0.92 11.20 4.61
CA ILE A 67 1.18 11.50 3.19
C ILE A 67 2.59 12.10 2.99
N SER A 68 3.03 12.99 3.86
CA SER A 68 4.39 13.57 3.78
C SER A 68 5.49 12.54 3.98
N GLU A 69 5.26 11.59 4.88
CA GLU A 69 6.18 10.50 5.15
C GLU A 69 6.25 9.51 3.98
N PHE A 70 5.10 9.23 3.34
CA PHE A 70 5.06 8.40 2.13
C PHE A 70 5.86 9.06 1.00
N ILE A 71 5.64 10.35 0.75
CA ILE A 71 6.39 11.11 -0.24
C ILE A 71 7.89 11.04 0.05
N HIS A 72 8.30 11.27 1.30
CA HIS A 72 9.71 11.21 1.71
C HIS A 72 10.32 9.82 1.47
N MET A 73 9.63 8.76 1.88
CA MET A 73 10.12 7.38 1.65
C MET A 73 10.29 7.09 0.15
N ILE A 74 9.36 7.52 -0.69
CA ILE A 74 9.44 7.37 -2.14
C ILE A 74 10.61 8.17 -2.73
N GLU A 75 10.87 9.40 -2.25
CA GLU A 75 12.02 10.19 -2.67
C GLU A 75 13.35 9.49 -2.36
N VAL A 76 13.47 8.90 -1.17
CA VAL A 76 14.66 8.11 -0.79
C VAL A 76 14.81 6.88 -1.68
N LEU A 77 13.72 6.16 -1.98
CA LEU A 77 13.76 5.01 -2.88
C LEU A 77 14.17 5.39 -4.30
N LEU A 78 13.72 6.56 -4.79
CA LEU A 78 14.15 7.11 -6.08
C LEU A 78 15.64 7.47 -6.08
N GLU A 79 16.12 8.14 -5.03
CA GLU A 79 17.52 8.52 -4.86
C GLU A 79 18.44 7.30 -4.81
N LYS A 80 18.03 6.25 -4.10
CA LYS A 80 18.78 4.99 -4.01
C LYS A 80 18.66 4.11 -5.26
N GLY A 81 17.83 4.47 -6.23
CA GLY A 81 17.65 3.76 -7.50
C GLY A 81 16.76 2.50 -7.42
N TYR A 82 16.00 2.34 -6.33
CA TYR A 82 14.99 1.27 -6.19
C TYR A 82 13.62 1.66 -6.76
N ALA A 83 13.42 2.92 -7.07
CA ALA A 83 12.20 3.40 -7.72
C ALA A 83 12.52 4.16 -9.00
N TYR A 84 11.53 4.30 -9.86
CA TYR A 84 11.64 5.03 -11.12
C TYR A 84 10.32 5.68 -11.52
N ARG A 85 10.41 6.73 -12.35
CA ARG A 85 9.23 7.34 -12.97
C ARG A 85 9.02 6.76 -14.37
N ALA A 86 7.79 6.40 -14.67
CA ALA A 86 7.38 6.01 -16.02
C ALA A 86 5.94 6.45 -16.28
N GLY A 87 5.70 7.01 -17.48
CA GLY A 87 4.45 7.73 -17.69
C GLY A 87 4.31 8.84 -16.65
N ASP A 88 3.16 8.86 -15.98
CA ASP A 88 2.84 9.85 -14.95
C ASP A 88 3.00 9.30 -13.52
N ASN A 89 3.39 8.03 -13.35
CA ASN A 89 3.43 7.35 -12.05
C ASN A 89 4.87 7.09 -11.56
N VAL A 90 4.98 6.76 -10.27
CA VAL A 90 6.23 6.28 -9.66
C VAL A 90 6.10 4.81 -9.32
N TYR A 91 7.06 4.01 -9.74
CA TYR A 91 7.08 2.55 -9.57
C TYR A 91 8.28 2.11 -8.73
N PHE A 92 8.11 1.02 -8.02
CA PHE A 92 9.21 0.28 -7.41
C PHE A 92 9.78 -0.74 -8.41
N ASP A 93 11.09 -0.80 -8.54
CA ASP A 93 11.83 -1.70 -9.42
C ASP A 93 12.20 -2.98 -8.65
N THR A 94 11.38 -4.02 -8.79
CA THR A 94 11.56 -5.28 -8.08
C THR A 94 12.83 -6.03 -8.50
N SER A 95 13.36 -5.77 -9.69
CA SER A 95 14.62 -6.38 -10.17
C SER A 95 15.85 -5.94 -9.37
N LYS A 96 15.74 -4.91 -8.55
CA LYS A 96 16.80 -4.42 -7.65
C LYS A 96 16.86 -5.18 -6.33
N VAL A 97 15.83 -5.93 -5.98
CA VAL A 97 15.73 -6.71 -4.74
C VAL A 97 16.15 -8.15 -5.01
N LYS A 98 17.23 -8.59 -4.36
CA LYS A 98 17.87 -9.89 -4.65
C LYS A 98 16.94 -11.08 -4.40
N ASP A 99 16.25 -11.09 -3.28
CA ASP A 99 15.42 -12.21 -2.83
C ASP A 99 13.95 -11.78 -2.69
N TYR A 100 13.44 -11.09 -3.74
CA TYR A 100 12.10 -10.49 -3.71
C TYR A 100 10.98 -11.48 -3.30
N TYR A 101 11.07 -12.73 -3.71
CA TYR A 101 10.05 -13.76 -3.41
C TYR A 101 10.32 -14.57 -2.13
N VAL A 102 11.24 -14.12 -1.26
CA VAL A 102 11.67 -14.87 -0.06
C VAL A 102 10.51 -15.31 0.83
N LEU A 103 9.48 -14.46 0.99
CA LEU A 103 8.34 -14.74 1.84
C LEU A 103 7.36 -15.76 1.24
N THR A 104 7.28 -15.85 -0.07
CA THR A 104 6.28 -16.68 -0.76
C THR A 104 6.67 -18.15 -0.85
N GLY A 105 7.98 -18.44 -0.84
CA GLY A 105 8.52 -19.77 -1.14
C GLY A 105 8.29 -20.24 -2.59
N HIS A 106 7.80 -19.34 -3.46
CA HIS A 106 7.55 -19.56 -4.88
C HIS A 106 8.50 -18.75 -5.74
N ASN A 107 8.63 -19.11 -7.00
CA ASN A 107 9.32 -18.30 -8.00
C ASN A 107 8.31 -17.45 -8.80
N GLU A 108 8.84 -16.55 -9.62
CA GLU A 108 8.03 -15.64 -10.44
C GLU A 108 7.04 -16.39 -11.36
N GLU A 109 7.47 -17.49 -11.98
CA GLU A 109 6.65 -18.26 -12.92
C GLU A 109 5.45 -18.92 -12.21
N GLU A 110 5.66 -19.46 -11.02
CA GLU A 110 4.61 -20.10 -10.21
C GLU A 110 3.57 -19.09 -9.73
N LEU A 111 3.99 -17.90 -9.33
CA LEU A 111 3.10 -16.83 -8.91
C LEU A 111 2.32 -16.21 -10.07
N MET A 112 2.92 -16.15 -11.26
CA MET A 112 2.26 -15.67 -12.48
C MET A 112 1.12 -16.58 -12.94
N VAL A 113 1.18 -17.88 -12.67
CA VAL A 113 0.09 -18.84 -12.98
C VAL A 113 -1.15 -18.58 -12.13
N GLY A 114 -1.00 -17.99 -10.93
CA GLY A 114 -2.10 -17.61 -10.04
C GLY A 114 -2.63 -16.20 -10.24
N VAL A 115 -1.99 -15.37 -11.05
CA VAL A 115 -2.46 -14.02 -11.38
C VAL A 115 -3.60 -14.13 -12.39
N ARG A 116 -4.75 -13.57 -12.05
CA ARG A 116 -5.98 -13.62 -12.86
C ARG A 116 -5.73 -13.13 -14.28
N ASP A 117 -6.32 -13.81 -15.27
CA ASP A 117 -6.27 -13.46 -16.69
C ASP A 117 -6.78 -12.04 -17.03
N ASP A 118 -7.39 -11.34 -16.05
CA ASP A 118 -8.01 -10.02 -16.20
C ASP A 118 -7.09 -8.83 -15.88
N VAL A 119 -5.81 -9.06 -15.56
CA VAL A 119 -4.86 -7.97 -15.25
C VAL A 119 -4.31 -7.40 -16.55
N GLU A 120 -4.80 -6.24 -16.95
CA GLU A 120 -4.20 -5.48 -18.05
C GLU A 120 -2.75 -5.13 -17.72
N GLU A 121 -1.82 -5.53 -18.57
CA GLU A 121 -0.41 -5.19 -18.44
C GLU A 121 -0.22 -3.66 -18.51
N ASP A 122 0.40 -3.10 -17.46
CA ASP A 122 0.81 -1.70 -17.48
C ASP A 122 2.12 -1.57 -18.28
N ALA A 123 2.03 -1.06 -19.49
CA ALA A 123 3.15 -0.88 -20.40
C ALA A 123 4.27 0.04 -19.87
N ASN A 124 4.02 0.77 -18.76
CA ASN A 124 5.03 1.61 -18.14
C ASN A 124 5.93 0.85 -17.16
N LYS A 125 5.53 -0.36 -16.74
CA LYS A 125 6.34 -1.20 -15.85
C LYS A 125 7.55 -1.75 -16.61
N ARG A 126 8.72 -1.76 -15.95
CA ARG A 126 9.94 -2.37 -16.49
C ARG A 126 9.91 -3.89 -16.32
N ASN A 127 9.38 -4.36 -15.17
CA ASN A 127 9.20 -5.77 -14.85
C ASN A 127 7.74 -6.00 -14.49
N LYS A 128 7.22 -7.19 -14.75
CA LYS A 128 5.80 -7.53 -14.47
C LYS A 128 5.45 -7.39 -12.99
N SER A 129 6.40 -7.73 -12.12
CA SER A 129 6.29 -7.65 -10.67
C SER A 129 6.41 -6.23 -10.09
N ASP A 130 6.83 -5.24 -10.88
CA ASP A 130 6.91 -3.86 -10.41
C ASP A 130 5.53 -3.35 -9.97
N PHE A 131 5.51 -2.51 -8.96
CA PHE A 131 4.27 -1.99 -8.39
C PHE A 131 4.34 -0.48 -8.20
N VAL A 132 3.16 0.16 -8.16
CA VAL A 132 3.07 1.61 -8.07
C VAL A 132 3.28 2.06 -6.63
N LEU A 133 4.15 3.04 -6.45
CA LEU A 133 4.38 3.75 -5.19
C LEU A 133 3.54 5.02 -5.09
N TRP A 134 3.35 5.72 -6.22
CA TRP A 134 2.52 6.93 -6.31
C TRP A 134 1.80 6.99 -7.64
N PHE A 135 0.48 7.13 -7.57
CA PHE A 135 -0.40 7.31 -8.71
C PHE A 135 -0.62 8.80 -8.96
N THR A 136 -0.13 9.33 -10.06
CA THR A 136 -0.49 10.66 -10.56
C THR A 136 -1.59 10.54 -11.62
N LYS A 137 -1.55 9.45 -12.40
CA LYS A 137 -2.59 9.09 -13.35
C LYS A 137 -3.01 7.65 -13.12
N SER A 138 -4.27 7.46 -12.83
CA SER A 138 -4.86 6.13 -12.80
C SER A 138 -5.96 6.04 -13.86
N LYS A 139 -6.32 4.83 -14.27
CA LYS A 139 -7.48 4.57 -15.14
C LYS A 139 -8.79 5.05 -14.48
N PHE A 140 -8.76 5.30 -13.18
CA PHE A 140 -9.89 5.73 -12.39
C PHE A 140 -9.77 7.22 -12.06
N GLU A 141 -10.34 8.06 -12.90
CA GLU A 141 -10.38 9.52 -12.72
C GLU A 141 -11.12 9.95 -11.45
N ASN A 142 -11.88 9.05 -10.83
CA ASN A 142 -12.79 9.29 -9.71
C ASN A 142 -12.19 9.08 -8.32
N GLN A 143 -10.86 8.99 -8.17
CA GLN A 143 -10.24 8.99 -6.84
C GLN A 143 -10.48 10.36 -6.20
N GLU A 144 -11.24 10.37 -5.09
CA GLU A 144 -11.66 11.61 -4.41
C GLU A 144 -10.51 12.23 -3.62
N LEU A 145 -9.70 11.38 -2.97
CA LEU A 145 -8.58 11.83 -2.15
C LEU A 145 -7.29 11.87 -2.98
N LYS A 146 -6.75 13.07 -3.16
CA LYS A 146 -5.49 13.32 -3.85
C LYS A 146 -4.69 14.39 -3.14
N TRP A 147 -3.38 14.29 -3.17
CA TRP A 147 -2.44 15.20 -2.54
C TRP A 147 -1.37 15.67 -3.52
N GLU A 148 -0.88 16.88 -3.30
CA GLU A 148 0.28 17.41 -4.03
C GLU A 148 1.54 16.60 -3.68
N SER A 149 2.35 16.33 -4.70
CA SER A 149 3.64 15.66 -4.56
C SER A 149 4.65 16.21 -5.57
N PRO A 150 5.96 15.91 -5.42
CA PRO A 150 6.97 16.27 -6.41
C PRO A 150 6.73 15.68 -7.81
N TRP A 151 5.85 14.70 -7.92
CA TRP A 151 5.51 14.03 -9.17
C TRP A 151 4.19 14.52 -9.77
N GLY A 152 3.43 15.29 -9.03
CA GLY A 152 2.12 15.85 -9.36
C GLY A 152 1.03 15.47 -8.37
N LEU A 153 -0.17 15.96 -8.62
CA LEU A 153 -1.37 15.66 -7.83
C LEU A 153 -1.73 14.18 -7.97
N GLY A 154 -1.78 13.46 -6.84
CA GLY A 154 -1.98 12.03 -6.87
C GLY A 154 -2.23 11.39 -5.50
N TYR A 155 -2.02 10.09 -5.40
CA TYR A 155 -2.22 9.34 -4.16
C TYR A 155 -1.22 8.16 -4.05
N PRO A 156 -0.91 7.68 -2.82
CA PRO A 156 0.03 6.59 -2.62
C PRO A 156 -0.52 5.25 -3.13
N GLY A 157 0.37 4.34 -3.49
CA GLY A 157 0.07 2.92 -3.63
C GLY A 157 -0.20 2.29 -2.26
N TRP A 158 -0.87 1.15 -2.25
CA TRP A 158 -1.28 0.51 -0.99
C TRP A 158 -0.10 0.05 -0.12
N HIS A 159 0.95 -0.47 -0.73
CA HIS A 159 2.04 -1.11 0.00
C HIS A 159 2.93 -0.13 0.76
N ILE A 160 3.08 1.11 0.28
CA ILE A 160 3.94 2.12 0.92
C ILE A 160 3.37 2.58 2.26
N GLU A 161 2.05 2.51 2.44
CA GLU A 161 1.40 2.92 3.68
C GLU A 161 1.88 2.09 4.87
N CYS A 162 1.81 0.77 4.76
CA CYS A 162 2.19 -0.14 5.84
C CYS A 162 3.69 -0.07 6.14
N SER A 163 4.55 -0.06 5.12
CA SER A 163 6.00 0.09 5.30
C SER A 163 6.35 1.38 6.04
N CYS A 164 5.76 2.48 5.62
CA CYS A 164 6.08 3.79 6.19
C CYS A 164 5.52 3.96 7.61
N ILE A 165 4.28 3.52 7.87
CA ILE A 165 3.67 3.60 9.21
C ILE A 165 4.43 2.69 10.19
N ALA A 166 4.85 1.49 9.76
CA ALA A 166 5.69 0.62 10.56
C ALA A 166 7.03 1.30 10.89
N ALA A 167 7.73 1.83 9.91
CA ALA A 167 8.99 2.56 10.10
C ALA A 167 8.85 3.76 11.06
N LYS A 168 7.76 4.52 10.94
CA LYS A 168 7.48 5.71 11.77
C LYS A 168 7.36 5.38 13.26
N TYR A 169 6.70 4.28 13.61
CA TYR A 169 6.35 3.96 15.00
C TYR A 169 7.14 2.82 15.62
N LEU A 170 7.69 1.93 14.81
CA LEU A 170 8.39 0.72 15.27
C LEU A 170 9.89 0.76 14.91
N GLY A 171 10.30 1.69 14.03
CA GLY A 171 11.69 1.80 13.58
C GLY A 171 12.01 0.84 12.44
N GLU A 172 13.30 0.59 12.25
CA GLU A 172 13.84 -0.21 11.13
C GLU A 172 13.75 -1.73 11.32
N HIS A 173 13.57 -2.19 12.55
CA HIS A 173 13.44 -3.61 12.86
C HIS A 173 12.04 -3.94 13.36
N LEU A 174 11.35 -4.82 12.66
CA LEU A 174 10.00 -5.25 12.96
C LEU A 174 10.00 -6.68 13.52
N ASP A 175 9.65 -6.84 14.80
CA ASP A 175 9.66 -8.15 15.46
C ASP A 175 8.51 -9.05 15.01
N LEU A 176 7.35 -8.47 14.76
CA LEU A 176 6.16 -9.23 14.38
C LEU A 176 5.26 -8.40 13.47
N HIS A 177 4.97 -8.94 12.29
CA HIS A 177 4.00 -8.40 11.34
C HIS A 177 2.84 -9.37 11.17
N CYS A 178 1.61 -8.88 11.34
CA CYS A 178 0.41 -9.70 11.26
C CYS A 178 -0.47 -9.26 10.09
N GLY A 179 -0.93 -10.23 9.31
CA GLY A 179 -1.87 -10.02 8.22
C GLY A 179 -2.54 -11.33 7.80
N GLY A 180 -3.51 -11.25 6.90
CA GLY A 180 -4.11 -12.43 6.30
C GLY A 180 -3.13 -13.16 5.37
N VAL A 181 -3.34 -14.46 5.17
CA VAL A 181 -2.50 -15.27 4.28
C VAL A 181 -2.52 -14.77 2.83
N ASP A 182 -3.60 -14.17 2.42
CA ASP A 182 -3.80 -13.51 1.13
C ASP A 182 -2.91 -12.26 0.94
N ASN A 183 -2.40 -11.69 2.03
CA ASN A 183 -1.46 -10.57 1.97
C ASN A 183 0.01 -11.00 1.79
N ILE A 184 0.34 -12.30 1.88
CA ILE A 184 1.71 -12.77 1.68
C ILE A 184 2.26 -12.27 0.35
N PHE A 185 1.46 -12.42 -0.72
CA PHE A 185 1.78 -11.88 -2.03
C PHE A 185 0.53 -11.21 -2.64
N PRO A 186 0.68 -9.99 -3.17
CA PRO A 186 1.92 -9.20 -3.27
C PRO A 186 2.21 -8.30 -2.05
N HIS A 187 1.27 -8.09 -1.11
CA HIS A 187 1.32 -7.00 -0.14
C HIS A 187 2.54 -7.06 0.79
N HIS A 188 2.68 -8.12 1.60
CA HIS A 188 3.81 -8.25 2.53
C HIS A 188 5.16 -8.40 1.81
N THR A 189 5.18 -9.06 0.66
CA THR A 189 6.37 -9.15 -0.19
C THR A 189 6.84 -7.75 -0.62
N ASN A 190 5.91 -6.88 -1.01
CA ASN A 190 6.21 -5.50 -1.39
C ASN A 190 6.63 -4.65 -0.19
N GLU A 191 6.05 -4.86 0.99
CA GLU A 191 6.46 -4.17 2.20
C GLU A 191 7.91 -4.48 2.59
N ILE A 192 8.31 -5.76 2.52
CA ILE A 192 9.69 -6.18 2.76
C ILE A 192 10.63 -5.49 1.77
N ALA A 193 10.32 -5.56 0.48
CA ALA A 193 11.12 -4.94 -0.58
C ALA A 193 11.32 -3.43 -0.35
N GLN A 194 10.25 -2.71 -0.01
CA GLN A 194 10.30 -1.28 0.27
C GLN A 194 11.15 -0.95 1.51
N SER A 195 10.91 -1.68 2.60
CA SER A 195 11.57 -1.41 3.88
C SER A 195 13.06 -1.72 3.81
N GLU A 196 13.46 -2.87 3.27
CA GLU A 196 14.87 -3.23 3.11
C GLU A 196 15.60 -2.27 2.16
N ALA A 197 14.96 -1.86 1.06
CA ALA A 197 15.53 -0.87 0.16
C ALA A 197 15.68 0.51 0.83
N TYR A 198 14.69 0.91 1.63
CA TYR A 198 14.71 2.19 2.35
C TYR A 198 15.79 2.24 3.41
N PHE A 199 15.90 1.22 4.25
CA PHE A 199 16.91 1.17 5.32
C PHE A 199 18.28 0.73 4.81
N GLY A 200 18.37 -0.11 3.78
CA GLY A 200 19.60 -0.61 3.17
C GLY A 200 20.14 -1.89 3.82
N HIS A 201 19.29 -2.59 4.56
CA HIS A 201 19.57 -3.89 5.18
C HIS A 201 18.26 -4.69 5.37
N PRO A 202 18.33 -6.04 5.53
CA PRO A 202 17.19 -6.89 5.85
C PRO A 202 16.54 -6.55 7.18
#